data_3e7f75fce33ae987fabb761fe29532de
#
_entry.id   3e7f75fce33ae987fabb761fe29532de
#
_cell.length_a   1.000
_cell.length_b   1.000
_cell.length_c   1.000
_cell.angle_alpha   90.00
_cell.angle_beta   90.00
_cell.angle_gamma   90.00
#
_symmetry.space_group_name_H-M   'P 1'
#
loop_
_entity.id
_entity.type
_entity.pdbx_description
1 polymer ?
#
loop_
_entity_poly.entity_id
_entity_poly.type
_entity_poly.pdbx_seq_one_letter_code
_entity_poly.pdbx_strand_id
1 'polypeptide(L)'
;MITFLGDVYPAAPVELVADLPGTLVLNLEAPLTDEPRGYPGKINLRGSAEAFARTFAGRQVVATLANNHCMDFHAPGLHETFAA
;
A
#
# COMPACT_ATOMS: atom_id res chain seq x y z
N MET A 1 16.46 -12.46 -7.38
CA MET A 1 15.35 -12.36 -8.35
C MET A 1 14.39 -11.26 -7.90
N ILE A 2 13.79 -10.57 -8.83
CA ILE A 2 12.82 -9.51 -8.57
C ILE A 2 11.52 -9.86 -9.29
N THR A 3 10.41 -9.78 -8.57
CA THR A 3 9.08 -10.01 -9.14
C THR A 3 8.30 -8.69 -9.09
N PHE A 4 7.80 -8.24 -10.22
CA PHE A 4 7.01 -7.01 -10.31
C PHE A 4 5.52 -7.35 -10.19
N LEU A 5 4.86 -6.71 -9.23
CA LEU A 5 3.41 -6.67 -9.13
C LEU A 5 2.94 -5.33 -9.67
N GLY A 6 1.70 -5.26 -10.11
CA GLY A 6 1.10 -3.99 -10.51
C GLY A 6 0.64 -3.17 -9.32
N ASP A 7 -0.50 -2.51 -9.49
CA ASP A 7 -1.10 -1.69 -8.44
C ASP A 7 -1.64 -2.58 -7.31
N VAL A 8 -1.35 -2.19 -6.08
CA VAL A 8 -1.79 -2.90 -4.87
C VAL A 8 -2.61 -1.94 -4.00
N TYR A 9 -3.83 -2.35 -3.70
CA TYR A 9 -4.73 -1.62 -2.81
C TYR A 9 -5.04 -2.52 -1.59
N PRO A 10 -4.28 -2.38 -0.48
CA PRO A 10 -4.41 -3.27 0.66
C PRO A 10 -5.53 -2.84 1.62
N ALA A 11 -6.78 -2.93 1.18
CA ALA A 11 -7.94 -2.62 2.03
C ALA A 11 -8.21 -3.72 3.05
N ALA A 12 -7.89 -4.98 2.70
CA ALA A 12 -8.06 -6.15 3.55
C ALA A 12 -6.94 -7.14 3.27
N PRO A 13 -6.60 -8.03 4.22
CA PRO A 13 -5.58 -9.05 3.99
C PRO A 13 -5.99 -10.00 2.86
N VAL A 14 -5.02 -10.36 2.02
CA VAL A 14 -5.20 -11.37 0.97
C VAL A 14 -4.12 -12.43 1.09
N GLU A 15 -4.47 -13.64 0.68
CA GLU A 15 -3.52 -14.74 0.60
C GLU A 15 -2.86 -14.74 -0.78
N LEU A 16 -1.53 -14.76 -0.81
CA LEU A 16 -0.78 -14.88 -2.06
C LEU A 16 -0.69 -16.36 -2.42
N VAL A 17 -1.49 -16.79 -3.38
CA VAL A 17 -1.58 -18.20 -3.78
C VAL A 17 -0.52 -18.60 -4.82
N ALA A 18 0.12 -17.64 -5.46
CA ALA A 18 1.21 -17.89 -6.41
C ALA A 18 2.55 -17.87 -5.68
N ASP A 19 3.49 -18.69 -6.15
CA ASP A 19 4.87 -18.63 -5.69
C ASP A 19 5.54 -17.42 -6.35
N LEU A 20 5.78 -16.37 -5.55
CA LEU A 20 6.35 -15.11 -6.02
C LEU A 20 7.79 -15.02 -5.53
N PRO A 21 8.79 -15.36 -6.35
CA PRO A 21 10.18 -15.45 -5.90
C PRO A 21 10.82 -14.07 -5.73
N GLY A 22 11.75 -14.00 -4.75
CA GLY A 22 12.63 -12.86 -4.56
C GLY A 22 11.95 -11.64 -3.94
N THR A 23 12.51 -10.48 -4.25
CA THR A 23 11.97 -9.19 -3.81
C THR A 23 10.76 -8.81 -4.65
N LEU A 24 9.67 -8.40 -3.99
CA LEU A 24 8.47 -7.94 -4.66
C LEU A 24 8.55 -6.42 -4.85
N VAL A 25 8.30 -5.96 -6.07
CA VAL A 25 8.21 -4.52 -6.38
C VAL A 25 6.77 -4.24 -6.81
N LEU A 26 6.14 -3.28 -6.14
CA LEU A 26 4.73 -2.96 -6.39
C LEU A 26 4.48 -1.47 -6.32
N ASN A 27 3.35 -1.04 -6.88
CA ASN A 27 2.83 0.30 -6.70
C ASN A 27 1.79 0.25 -5.57
N LEU A 28 2.08 0.92 -4.45
CA LEU A 28 1.14 1.03 -3.34
C LEU A 28 0.13 2.12 -3.68
N GLU A 29 -1.05 1.70 -4.11
CA GLU A 29 -2.08 2.57 -4.68
C GLU A 29 -2.85 3.37 -3.62
N ALA A 30 -2.67 3.07 -2.33
CA ALA A 30 -3.38 3.74 -1.26
C ALA A 30 -2.46 4.04 -0.08
N PRO A 31 -2.64 5.18 0.61
CA PRO A 31 -1.93 5.43 1.86
C PRO A 31 -2.31 4.40 2.93
N LEU A 32 -1.33 3.98 3.73
CA LEU A 32 -1.55 3.08 4.87
C LEU A 32 -1.78 3.95 6.11
N THR A 33 -3.03 4.28 6.40
CA THR A 33 -3.34 5.29 7.41
C THR A 33 -4.73 5.12 8.02
N ASP A 34 -4.87 5.58 9.26
CA ASP A 34 -6.15 5.76 9.93
C ASP A 34 -6.60 7.22 9.95
N GLU A 35 -5.89 8.13 9.28
CA GLU A 35 -6.26 9.54 9.21
C GLU A 35 -7.68 9.70 8.68
N PRO A 36 -8.62 10.31 9.44
CA PRO A 36 -10.02 10.37 9.04
C PRO A 36 -10.32 11.36 7.92
N ARG A 37 -9.43 12.33 7.67
CA ARG A 37 -9.71 13.43 6.73
C ARG A 37 -9.21 13.08 5.34
N GLY A 38 -10.13 12.66 4.47
CA GLY A 38 -9.83 12.46 3.06
C GLY A 38 -9.68 13.75 2.27
N TYR A 39 -9.04 13.69 1.13
CA TYR A 39 -8.89 14.84 0.24
C TYR A 39 -10.24 15.14 -0.44
N PRO A 40 -10.75 16.39 -0.36
CA PRO A 40 -12.06 16.71 -0.92
C PRO A 40 -12.05 16.70 -2.45
N GLY A 41 -13.19 16.35 -3.02
CA GLY A 41 -13.41 16.45 -4.46
C GLY A 41 -12.87 15.29 -5.28
N LYS A 42 -12.42 14.20 -4.65
CA LYS A 42 -11.93 13.01 -5.35
C LYS A 42 -12.29 11.75 -4.57
N ILE A 43 -12.18 10.60 -5.24
CA ILE A 43 -12.29 9.31 -4.58
C ILE A 43 -11.00 9.05 -3.82
N ASN A 44 -11.11 8.79 -2.52
CA ASN A 44 -9.96 8.51 -1.66
C ASN A 44 -9.86 7.01 -1.40
N LEU A 45 -8.65 6.46 -1.55
CA LEU A 45 -8.37 5.06 -1.27
C LEU A 45 -7.61 4.97 0.06
N ARG A 46 -8.17 4.22 0.99
CA ARG A 46 -7.53 3.97 2.29
C ARG A 46 -7.00 2.55 2.32
N GLY A 47 -5.70 2.42 2.53
CA GLY A 47 -5.09 1.13 2.81
C GLY A 47 -4.97 0.90 4.31
N SER A 48 -4.85 -0.37 4.68
CA SER A 48 -4.62 -0.77 6.06
C SER A 48 -3.18 -1.26 6.21
N ALA A 49 -2.43 -0.67 7.14
CA ALA A 49 -1.08 -1.12 7.44
C ALA A 49 -1.07 -2.57 7.91
N GLU A 50 -2.07 -2.98 8.70
CA GLU A 50 -2.21 -4.37 9.15
C GLU A 50 -2.46 -5.30 7.97
N ALA A 51 -3.36 -4.94 7.07
CA ALA A 51 -3.65 -5.75 5.88
C ALA A 51 -2.42 -5.91 5.00
N PHE A 52 -1.67 -4.83 4.78
CA PHE A 52 -0.42 -4.85 4.02
C PHE A 52 0.61 -5.77 4.68
N ALA A 53 0.83 -5.62 5.98
CA ALA A 53 1.79 -6.42 6.72
C ALA A 53 1.42 -7.91 6.70
N ARG A 54 0.14 -8.24 6.82
CA ARG A 54 -0.31 -9.64 6.80
C ARG A 54 -0.22 -10.25 5.41
N THR A 55 -0.56 -9.50 4.37
CA THR A 55 -0.49 -9.98 2.98
C THR A 55 0.95 -10.29 2.59
N PHE A 56 1.90 -9.46 2.98
CA PHE A 56 3.29 -9.58 2.58
C PHE A 56 4.22 -10.06 3.70
N ALA A 57 3.68 -10.71 4.72
CA ALA A 57 4.47 -11.22 5.85
C ALA A 57 5.59 -12.13 5.37
N GLY A 58 6.81 -11.92 5.91
CA GLY A 58 7.99 -12.70 5.54
C GLY A 58 8.57 -12.38 4.18
N ARG A 59 8.06 -11.35 3.49
CA ARG A 59 8.51 -10.95 2.15
C ARG A 59 9.31 -9.66 2.20
N GLN A 60 10.27 -9.54 1.31
CA GLN A 60 10.95 -8.27 1.05
C GLN A 60 10.20 -7.52 -0.03
N VAL A 61 9.74 -6.31 0.27
CA VAL A 61 8.88 -5.53 -0.60
C VAL A 61 9.49 -4.15 -0.83
N VAL A 62 9.50 -3.73 -2.09
CA VAL A 62 9.79 -2.34 -2.48
C VAL A 62 8.50 -1.75 -3.04
N ALA A 63 7.98 -0.74 -2.37
CA ALA A 63 6.73 -0.10 -2.77
C ALA A 63 7.01 1.28 -3.37
N THR A 64 6.40 1.56 -4.51
CA THR A 64 6.42 2.91 -5.09
C THR A 64 5.18 3.67 -4.64
N LEU A 65 5.33 4.95 -4.36
CA LEU A 65 4.24 5.83 -3.92
C LEU A 65 3.93 6.94 -4.95
N ALA A 66 4.57 6.90 -6.10
CA ALA A 66 4.41 7.92 -7.14
C ALA A 66 3.12 7.69 -7.92
N ASN A 67 1.97 7.89 -7.27
CA ASN A 67 0.66 7.69 -7.86
C ASN A 67 -0.30 8.80 -7.39
N ASN A 68 -1.50 8.82 -7.98
CA ASN A 68 -2.48 9.87 -7.70
C ASN A 68 -3.22 9.70 -6.36
N HIS A 69 -2.97 8.62 -5.63
CA HIS A 69 -3.64 8.34 -4.35
C HIS A 69 -2.75 8.52 -3.11
N CYS A 70 -1.45 8.78 -3.27
CA CYS A 70 -0.53 8.85 -2.13
C CYS A 70 -0.89 9.97 -1.12
N MET A 71 -1.60 10.99 -1.55
CA MET A 71 -2.04 12.12 -0.71
C MET A 71 -3.53 12.11 -0.44
N ASP A 72 -4.23 11.00 -0.64
CA ASP A 72 -5.67 10.91 -0.40
C ASP A 72 -6.06 11.30 1.02
N PHE A 73 -5.17 11.12 1.99
CA PHE A 73 -5.38 11.49 3.38
C PHE A 73 -4.37 12.53 3.85
N HIS A 74 -3.96 13.43 2.94
CA HIS A 74 -3.06 14.56 3.19
C HIS A 74 -1.67 14.12 3.69
N ALA A 75 -0.86 15.07 4.14
CA ALA A 75 0.48 14.80 4.63
C ALA A 75 0.52 13.83 5.82
N PRO A 76 -0.37 13.90 6.83
CA PRO A 76 -0.40 12.92 7.91
C PRO A 76 -0.56 11.49 7.40
N GLY A 77 -1.46 11.25 6.43
CA GLY A 77 -1.64 9.93 5.84
C GLY A 77 -0.41 9.43 5.12
N LEU A 78 0.26 10.29 4.38
CA LEU A 78 1.50 9.93 3.69
C LEU A 78 2.61 9.60 4.69
N HIS A 79 2.75 10.40 5.77
CA HIS A 79 3.73 10.15 6.82
C HIS A 79 3.49 8.82 7.52
N GLU A 80 2.24 8.47 7.82
CA GLU A 80 1.91 7.16 8.39
C GLU A 80 2.26 6.02 7.44
N THR A 81 2.09 6.22 6.13
CA THR A 81 2.46 5.24 5.12
C THR A 81 3.95 4.93 5.18
N PHE A 82 4.80 5.95 5.32
CA PHE A 82 6.25 5.75 5.45
C PHE A 82 6.63 5.00 6.72
N ALA A 83 5.85 5.14 7.79
CA ALA A 83 6.12 4.49 9.07
C ALA A 83 5.60 3.04 9.13
N ALA A 84 4.78 2.66 8.20
CA ALA A 84 4.16 1.33 8.19
C ALA A 84 5.11 0.20 7.75
#